data_b0bfaa56433660734110356fdb1c53a1
#
_entry.id   b0bfaa56433660734110356fdb1c53a1
#
_cell.length_a   1.000
_cell.length_b   1.000
_cell.length_c   1.000
_cell.angle_alpha   90.00
_cell.angle_beta   90.00
_cell.angle_gamma   90.00
#
_symmetry.space_group_name_H-M   'P 1'
#
loop_
_entity.id
_entity.type
_entity.pdbx_description
1 polymer ?
#
loop_
_entity_poly.entity_id
_entity_poly.type
_entity_poly.pdbx_seq_one_letter_code
_entity_poly.pdbx_strand_id
1 'polypeptide(L)'
;MNLRIVLLPAALALAGVAEAHHSTANFDNMKDQTISGTVTYVGFTNPHSFIDLQVIPASGGKAEPYKVFTPGRVLLVRYNWKQNDVKPGDLVEITGHPDRKDPHFMYLSKITFANGKVWERNKQIPD
;
A
#
# COMPACT_ATOMS: atom_id res chain seq x y z
N MET A 1 34.92 37.73 -41.65
CA MET A 1 34.95 36.56 -40.79
C MET A 1 33.69 36.61 -39.90
N ASN A 2 32.62 35.89 -40.30
CA ASN A 2 31.32 35.95 -39.65
C ASN A 2 31.21 34.80 -38.63
N LEU A 3 31.28 35.14 -37.36
CA LEU A 3 31.07 34.22 -36.23
C LEU A 3 29.56 33.97 -36.06
N ARG A 4 29.07 32.81 -36.49
CA ARG A 4 27.70 32.39 -36.25
C ARG A 4 27.62 31.72 -34.87
N ILE A 5 27.07 32.42 -33.89
CA ILE A 5 26.73 31.88 -32.60
C ILE A 5 25.48 31.03 -32.79
N VAL A 6 25.62 29.71 -32.67
CA VAL A 6 24.49 28.76 -32.61
C VAL A 6 24.06 28.66 -31.15
N LEU A 7 22.95 29.29 -30.82
CA LEU A 7 22.27 29.11 -29.53
C LEU A 7 21.49 27.78 -29.56
N LEU A 8 22.01 26.76 -28.87
CA LEU A 8 21.26 25.55 -28.59
C LEU A 8 20.22 25.84 -27.49
N PRO A 9 18.92 25.57 -27.70
CA PRO A 9 17.96 25.63 -26.60
C PRO A 9 18.17 24.43 -25.69
N ALA A 10 18.59 24.68 -24.45
CA ALA A 10 18.56 23.69 -23.39
C ALA A 10 17.09 23.47 -22.97
N ALA A 11 16.46 22.48 -23.59
CA ALA A 11 15.18 21.96 -23.14
C ALA A 11 15.43 21.15 -21.86
N LEU A 12 15.25 21.79 -20.71
CA LEU A 12 15.31 21.14 -19.41
C LEU A 12 14.02 20.31 -19.26
N ALA A 13 14.14 18.99 -19.35
CA ALA A 13 13.06 18.05 -19.12
C ALA A 13 12.70 18.04 -17.62
N LEU A 14 11.70 18.82 -17.24
CA LEU A 14 10.99 18.69 -15.96
C LEU A 14 9.90 17.62 -16.11
N ALA A 15 10.29 16.37 -16.16
CA ALA A 15 9.36 15.25 -16.10
C ALA A 15 9.83 14.30 -15.00
N GLY A 16 9.26 14.39 -13.81
CA GLY A 16 9.66 13.43 -12.78
C GLY A 16 9.01 13.51 -11.41
N VAL A 17 8.02 14.37 -11.15
CA VAL A 17 7.41 14.47 -9.81
C VAL A 17 5.88 14.31 -9.78
N ALA A 18 5.24 13.92 -10.88
CA ALA A 18 3.77 13.84 -10.93
C ALA A 18 3.18 12.48 -10.54
N GLU A 19 3.97 11.40 -10.49
CA GLU A 19 3.41 10.05 -10.25
C GLU A 19 3.20 9.67 -8.77
N ALA A 20 3.91 10.29 -7.83
CA ALA A 20 3.83 9.89 -6.42
C ALA A 20 2.52 10.30 -5.72
N HIS A 21 1.79 11.29 -6.25
CA HIS A 21 0.54 11.78 -5.64
C HIS A 21 -0.73 11.13 -6.20
N HIS A 22 -0.67 10.44 -7.33
CA HIS A 22 -1.84 9.82 -7.96
C HIS A 22 -2.20 8.44 -7.43
N SER A 23 -1.29 7.74 -6.75
CA SER A 23 -1.49 6.35 -6.32
C SER A 23 -2.54 6.17 -5.21
N THR A 24 -2.79 7.18 -4.38
CA THR A 24 -3.80 7.13 -3.29
C THR A 24 -5.14 7.79 -3.65
N ALA A 25 -5.20 8.59 -4.70
CA ALA A 25 -6.41 9.30 -5.13
C ALA A 25 -7.53 8.36 -5.62
N ASN A 26 -7.20 7.15 -6.02
CA ASN A 26 -8.17 6.16 -6.50
C ASN A 26 -8.93 5.46 -5.36
N PHE A 27 -8.43 5.52 -4.13
CA PHE A 27 -9.08 4.90 -2.98
C PHE A 27 -10.20 5.78 -2.43
N ASP A 28 -11.29 5.15 -2.04
CA ASP A 28 -12.45 5.84 -1.48
C ASP A 28 -12.26 6.06 0.02
N ASN A 29 -11.64 7.19 0.38
CA ASN A 29 -11.35 7.55 1.78
C ASN A 29 -12.61 7.74 2.66
N MET A 30 -13.79 7.74 2.07
CA MET A 30 -15.07 7.84 2.79
C MET A 30 -15.65 6.46 3.13
N LYS A 31 -15.02 5.39 2.66
CA LYS A 31 -15.45 4.01 2.93
C LYS A 31 -14.35 3.25 3.64
N ASP A 32 -14.76 2.50 4.65
CA ASP A 32 -13.94 1.47 5.28
C ASP A 32 -14.47 0.10 4.89
N GLN A 33 -13.55 -0.79 4.53
CA GLN A 33 -13.81 -2.20 4.31
C GLN A 33 -12.92 -3.01 5.24
N THR A 34 -13.51 -3.97 5.95
CA THR A 34 -12.76 -4.91 6.80
C THR A 34 -12.82 -6.30 6.18
N ILE A 35 -11.67 -6.92 6.04
CA ILE A 35 -11.50 -8.27 5.52
C ILE A 35 -10.63 -9.10 6.45
N SER A 36 -10.88 -10.41 6.48
CA SER A 36 -9.99 -11.39 7.13
C SER A 36 -9.52 -12.38 6.08
N GLY A 37 -8.23 -12.63 6.05
CA GLY A 37 -7.66 -13.48 5.02
C GLY A 37 -6.30 -14.06 5.37
N THR A 38 -5.91 -15.06 4.61
CA THR A 38 -4.60 -15.68 4.71
C THR A 38 -3.61 -14.96 3.79
N VAL A 39 -2.51 -14.50 4.35
CA VAL A 39 -1.44 -13.84 3.60
C VAL A 39 -0.79 -14.83 2.64
N THR A 40 -0.64 -14.44 1.39
CA THR A 40 0.07 -15.23 0.36
C THR A 40 1.39 -14.61 -0.05
N TYR A 41 1.51 -13.28 0.04
CA TYR A 41 2.74 -12.58 -0.30
C TYR A 41 2.86 -11.25 0.49
N VAL A 42 4.08 -10.85 0.79
CA VAL A 42 4.40 -9.55 1.41
C VAL A 42 5.54 -8.90 0.65
N GLY A 43 5.27 -7.73 0.07
CA GLY A 43 6.28 -6.85 -0.52
C GLY A 43 6.62 -5.73 0.45
N PHE A 44 7.70 -5.86 1.20
CA PHE A 44 8.15 -4.86 2.18
C PHE A 44 9.17 -3.91 1.56
N THR A 45 8.68 -2.95 0.75
CA THR A 45 9.46 -2.12 -0.17
C THR A 45 9.12 -0.62 -0.05
N ASN A 46 9.87 0.21 -0.76
CA ASN A 46 9.59 1.62 -0.97
C ASN A 46 9.32 1.87 -2.47
N PRO A 47 8.53 2.88 -2.85
CA PRO A 47 7.83 3.87 -2.01
C PRO A 47 6.59 3.32 -1.32
N HIS A 48 6.11 2.15 -1.70
CA HIS A 48 4.96 1.47 -1.12
C HIS A 48 5.29 0.01 -0.85
N SER A 49 4.69 -0.53 0.22
CA SER A 49 4.64 -1.96 0.50
C SER A 49 3.25 -2.50 0.17
N PHE A 50 3.11 -3.81 0.10
CA PHE A 50 1.82 -4.43 -0.17
C PHE A 50 1.74 -5.84 0.40
N ILE A 51 0.51 -6.28 0.63
CA ILE A 51 0.17 -7.61 1.14
C ILE A 51 -0.86 -8.21 0.18
N ASP A 52 -0.58 -9.41 -0.32
CA ASP A 52 -1.56 -10.20 -1.06
C ASP A 52 -2.20 -11.22 -0.12
N LEU A 53 -3.52 -11.36 -0.23
CA LEU A 53 -4.36 -12.19 0.64
C LEU A 53 -5.27 -13.11 -0.18
N GLN A 54 -5.63 -14.25 0.40
CA GLN A 54 -6.79 -15.03 0.02
C GLN A 54 -7.88 -14.84 1.07
N VAL A 55 -9.01 -14.30 0.65
CA VAL A 55 -10.15 -13.96 1.50
C VAL A 55 -11.33 -14.83 1.13
N ILE A 56 -11.92 -15.51 2.11
CA ILE A 56 -13.20 -16.20 1.91
C ILE A 56 -14.32 -15.18 2.16
N PRO A 57 -15.18 -14.91 1.17
CA PRO A 57 -16.29 -13.97 1.35
C PRO A 57 -17.20 -14.36 2.51
N ALA A 58 -17.77 -13.38 3.21
CA ALA A 58 -18.71 -13.63 4.31
C ALA A 58 -19.93 -14.45 3.88
N SER A 59 -20.32 -14.38 2.60
CA SER A 59 -21.36 -15.19 1.99
C SER A 59 -20.95 -16.66 1.76
N GLY A 60 -19.69 -17.03 2.04
CA GLY A 60 -19.11 -18.31 1.72
C GLY A 60 -18.68 -18.40 0.25
N GLY A 61 -18.12 -19.55 -0.15
CA GLY A 61 -17.66 -19.79 -1.50
C GLY A 61 -16.16 -19.94 -1.60
N LYS A 62 -15.62 -19.70 -2.80
CA LYS A 62 -14.18 -19.80 -3.05
C LYS A 62 -13.45 -18.58 -2.48
N ALA A 63 -12.22 -18.81 -2.02
CA ALA A 63 -11.34 -17.73 -1.66
C ALA A 63 -11.06 -16.82 -2.87
N GLU A 64 -11.06 -15.53 -2.64
CA GLU A 64 -10.81 -14.48 -3.63
C GLU A 64 -9.50 -13.76 -3.32
N PRO A 65 -8.70 -13.41 -4.35
CA PRO A 65 -7.47 -12.68 -4.16
C PRO A 65 -7.75 -11.21 -3.83
N TYR A 66 -7.10 -10.71 -2.79
CA TYR A 66 -7.08 -9.29 -2.42
C TYR A 66 -5.65 -8.79 -2.42
N LYS A 67 -5.48 -7.52 -2.81
CA LYS A 67 -4.23 -6.80 -2.66
C LYS A 67 -4.43 -5.59 -1.75
N VAL A 68 -3.58 -5.48 -0.74
CA VAL A 68 -3.60 -4.36 0.19
C VAL A 68 -2.33 -3.54 0.01
N PHE A 69 -2.51 -2.30 -0.38
CA PHE A 69 -1.46 -1.31 -0.57
C PHE A 69 -1.20 -0.60 0.76
N THR A 70 0.06 -0.40 1.11
CA THR A 70 0.45 0.17 2.39
C THR A 70 1.42 1.33 2.20
N PRO A 71 1.71 2.12 3.24
CA PRO A 71 2.87 3.00 3.21
C PRO A 71 4.15 2.23 2.91
N GLY A 72 5.18 2.94 2.44
CA GLY A 72 6.49 2.35 2.19
C GLY A 72 7.19 1.87 3.46
N ARG A 73 8.16 0.97 3.27
CA ARG A 73 8.94 0.36 4.34
C ARG A 73 9.46 1.36 5.37
N VAL A 74 10.01 2.51 4.93
CA VAL A 74 10.57 3.53 5.84
C VAL A 74 9.52 4.03 6.82
N LEU A 75 8.30 4.30 6.36
CA LEU A 75 7.22 4.77 7.21
C LEU A 75 6.69 3.66 8.13
N LEU A 76 6.54 2.44 7.63
CA LEU A 76 6.10 1.29 8.42
C LEU A 76 7.05 1.04 9.59
N VAL A 77 8.37 1.02 9.34
CA VAL A 77 9.39 0.85 10.38
C VAL A 77 9.35 1.98 11.41
N ARG A 78 9.16 3.22 10.97
CA ARG A 78 9.04 4.38 11.88
C ARG A 78 7.88 4.23 12.87
N TYR A 79 6.80 3.58 12.45
CA TYR A 79 5.63 3.30 13.27
C TYR A 79 5.64 1.88 13.87
N ASN A 80 6.83 1.34 14.11
CA ASN A 80 7.05 0.06 14.81
C ASN A 80 6.47 -1.19 14.10
N TRP A 81 6.35 -1.15 12.76
CA TRP A 81 6.10 -2.36 11.99
C TRP A 81 7.42 -3.04 11.64
N LYS A 82 7.62 -4.24 12.11
CA LYS A 82 8.80 -5.06 11.79
C LYS A 82 8.52 -5.96 10.57
N GLN A 83 9.53 -6.22 9.79
CA GLN A 83 9.40 -7.02 8.56
C GLN A 83 8.71 -8.38 8.79
N ASN A 84 8.92 -9.00 9.93
CA ASN A 84 8.38 -10.32 10.28
C ASN A 84 7.05 -10.25 11.05
N ASP A 85 6.46 -9.08 11.24
CA ASP A 85 5.15 -8.95 11.89
C ASP A 85 4.04 -9.59 11.05
N VAL A 86 4.24 -9.70 9.74
CA VAL A 86 3.36 -10.39 8.80
C VAL A 86 4.19 -11.20 7.79
N LYS A 87 3.75 -12.41 7.52
CA LYS A 87 4.41 -13.33 6.59
C LYS A 87 3.38 -14.23 5.89
N PRO A 88 3.73 -14.83 4.75
CA PRO A 88 2.87 -15.81 4.09
C PRO A 88 2.42 -16.92 5.06
N GLY A 89 1.14 -17.27 4.99
CA GLY A 89 0.48 -18.22 5.87
C GLY A 89 -0.21 -17.62 7.10
N ASP A 90 0.09 -16.37 7.46
CA ASP A 90 -0.57 -15.69 8.57
C ASP A 90 -2.04 -15.39 8.25
N LEU A 91 -2.91 -15.59 9.23
CA LEU A 91 -4.27 -15.08 9.20
C LEU A 91 -4.28 -13.69 9.81
N VAL A 92 -4.75 -12.71 9.06
CA VAL A 92 -4.81 -11.29 9.47
C VAL A 92 -6.20 -10.71 9.24
N GLU A 93 -6.53 -9.70 10.04
CA GLU A 93 -7.69 -8.85 9.81
C GLU A 93 -7.20 -7.47 9.37
N ILE A 94 -7.72 -6.98 8.26
CA ILE A 94 -7.33 -5.71 7.66
C ILE A 94 -8.54 -4.83 7.47
N THR A 95 -8.44 -3.58 7.91
CA THR A 95 -9.36 -2.49 7.55
C THR A 95 -8.63 -1.51 6.63
N GLY A 96 -9.30 -1.09 5.59
CA GLY A 96 -8.74 -0.14 4.63
C GLY A 96 -9.79 0.48 3.73
N HIS A 97 -9.33 1.37 2.88
CA HIS A 97 -10.16 2.08 1.91
C HIS A 97 -10.12 1.34 0.58
N PRO A 98 -11.27 0.86 0.07
CA PRO A 98 -11.30 0.16 -1.21
C PRO A 98 -10.98 1.11 -2.37
N ASP A 99 -10.36 0.59 -3.41
CA ASP A 99 -10.26 1.27 -4.70
C ASP A 99 -11.67 1.43 -5.30
N ARG A 100 -11.90 2.57 -5.97
CA ARG A 100 -13.23 2.90 -6.54
C ARG A 100 -13.64 2.03 -7.70
N LYS A 101 -12.67 1.37 -8.35
CA LYS A 101 -12.88 0.52 -9.54
C LYS A 101 -12.72 -0.95 -9.22
N ASP A 102 -11.92 -1.30 -8.20
CA ASP A 102 -11.63 -2.67 -7.81
C ASP A 102 -11.74 -2.82 -6.27
N PRO A 103 -12.86 -3.35 -5.75
CA PRO A 103 -13.05 -3.54 -4.32
C PRO A 103 -12.09 -4.57 -3.69
N HIS A 104 -11.40 -5.39 -4.50
CA HIS A 104 -10.37 -6.32 -4.04
C HIS A 104 -8.99 -5.66 -3.92
N PHE A 105 -8.88 -4.39 -4.26
CA PHE A 105 -7.70 -3.58 -4.05
C PHE A 105 -7.99 -2.51 -2.99
N MET A 106 -7.18 -2.47 -1.93
CA MET A 106 -7.42 -1.62 -0.76
C MET A 106 -6.17 -0.85 -0.37
N TYR A 107 -6.35 0.32 0.24
CA TYR A 107 -5.28 1.04 0.94
C TYR A 107 -5.42 0.85 2.44
N LEU A 108 -4.37 0.34 3.09
CA LEU A 108 -4.36 -0.02 4.50
C LEU A 108 -4.63 1.19 5.42
N SER A 109 -5.53 1.04 6.36
CA SER A 109 -5.68 1.93 7.52
C SER A 109 -5.35 1.24 8.84
N LYS A 110 -5.66 -0.05 8.98
CA LYS A 110 -5.41 -0.83 10.20
C LYS A 110 -5.19 -2.29 9.86
N ILE A 111 -4.31 -2.95 10.59
CA ILE A 111 -4.15 -4.42 10.54
C ILE A 111 -4.01 -4.98 11.95
N THR A 112 -4.69 -6.11 12.19
CA THR A 112 -4.44 -6.99 13.34
C THR A 112 -3.63 -8.17 12.84
N PHE A 113 -2.41 -8.31 13.34
CA PHE A 113 -1.49 -9.39 12.99
C PHE A 113 -1.91 -10.71 13.65
N ALA A 114 -1.38 -11.83 13.16
CA ALA A 114 -1.66 -13.16 13.69
C ALA A 114 -1.34 -13.32 15.19
N ASN A 115 -0.36 -12.57 15.72
CA ASN A 115 0.00 -12.54 17.14
C ASN A 115 -0.88 -11.62 18.00
N GLY A 116 -1.88 -10.96 17.43
CA GLY A 116 -2.78 -10.03 18.10
C GLY A 116 -2.27 -8.58 18.18
N LYS A 117 -1.03 -8.31 17.76
CA LYS A 117 -0.52 -6.94 17.64
C LYS A 117 -1.38 -6.18 16.62
N VAL A 118 -1.62 -4.91 16.88
CA VAL A 118 -2.38 -4.03 15.99
C VAL A 118 -1.48 -2.91 15.50
N TRP A 119 -1.47 -2.69 14.20
CA TRP A 119 -0.91 -1.50 13.59
C TRP A 119 -2.03 -0.65 12.98
N GLU A 120 -1.98 0.65 13.23
CA GLU A 120 -2.94 1.60 12.67
C GLU A 120 -2.18 2.80 12.11
N ARG A 121 -2.56 3.23 10.92
CA ARG A 121 -1.93 4.37 10.26
C ARG A 121 -2.01 5.62 11.14
N ASN A 122 -0.90 6.34 11.25
CA ASN A 122 -0.75 7.56 12.06
C ASN A 122 -0.86 7.37 13.58
N LYS A 123 -0.86 6.14 14.07
CA LYS A 123 -0.75 5.84 15.50
C LYS A 123 0.56 5.14 15.78
N GLN A 124 1.26 5.62 16.81
CA GLN A 124 2.44 4.93 17.32
C GLN A 124 1.99 3.69 18.09
N ILE A 125 2.53 2.54 17.72
CA ILE A 125 2.24 1.28 18.41
C ILE A 125 3.17 1.23 19.64
N PRO A 126 2.66 0.97 20.86
CA PRO A 126 3.51 0.68 22.00
C PRO A 126 4.40 -0.53 21.75
N ASP A 127 5.61 -0.53 22.30
CA ASP A 127 6.54 -1.67 22.25
C ASP A 127 5.98 -2.90 22.95
#